data_0e9c6625d028c326f9b8570eb52587a6
#
_entry.id   0e9c6625d028c326f9b8570eb52587a6
#
_cell.length_a   1.000
_cell.length_b   1.000
_cell.length_c   1.000
_cell.angle_alpha   90.00
_cell.angle_beta   90.00
_cell.angle_gamma   90.00
#
_symmetry.space_group_name_H-M   'P 1'
#
loop_
_entity.id
_entity.type
_entity.pdbx_description
1 polymer ?
#
loop_
_entity_poly.entity_id
_entity_poly.type
_entity_poly.pdbx_seq_one_letter_code
_entity_poly.pdbx_strand_id
1 'polypeptide(L)'
;MEKWRWMSAVLIAAGLYNLVWGGWLILFPSSLFQTLGMEPLNHPPIVQALGMVIGVYGLGYVLAAHDPLRHWPIVLVGLLGKLFGPIGFVYAWSIGQVPLSFAWVNVFNDLIWWIPFAAILYHSFRWHSDKGRAELVPSLGQLLQRSRSHRGHSLEALSYQKPTMVVFLRHSGCTFCRRVMADLGDVRHEIDQLPVHVVVVHMGSPMDGTTILAKYNVEYWHHISDPFCVIYRGFGLQRGKFGQLFSWKVLWHGVVHGLFGGHGLGKLEGDSFFLPGVFVIRNGQIVYGQPADDATQRPDFVAIAKQVAELGSDRSSGTLNSLPPSSSVGCSLETV
;
A
#
# COMPACT_ATOMS: atom_id res chain seq x y z
N MET A 1 13.84 -17.62 -1.94
CA MET A 1 14.76 -16.49 -2.17
C MET A 1 15.47 -16.53 -3.54
N GLU A 2 15.71 -17.68 -4.14
CA GLU A 2 16.38 -17.78 -5.46
C GLU A 2 15.60 -17.18 -6.64
N LYS A 3 14.29 -17.29 -6.63
CA LYS A 3 13.41 -16.90 -7.74
C LYS A 3 13.50 -15.43 -8.17
N TRP A 4 14.00 -14.53 -7.31
CA TRP A 4 14.01 -13.08 -7.56
C TRP A 4 15.42 -12.48 -7.69
N ARG A 5 16.48 -13.29 -7.60
CA ARG A 5 17.88 -12.85 -7.69
C ARG A 5 18.20 -12.11 -8.98
N TRP A 6 17.56 -12.47 -10.09
CA TRP A 6 17.74 -11.79 -11.37
C TRP A 6 17.28 -10.33 -11.34
N MET A 7 16.19 -10.00 -10.60
CA MET A 7 15.72 -8.61 -10.47
C MET A 7 16.74 -7.75 -9.74
N SER A 8 17.29 -8.26 -8.64
CA SER A 8 18.36 -7.58 -7.92
C SER A 8 19.59 -7.39 -8.81
N ALA A 9 19.98 -8.41 -9.59
CA ALA A 9 21.11 -8.31 -10.51
C ALA A 9 20.87 -7.25 -11.60
N VAL A 10 19.68 -7.19 -12.19
CA VAL A 10 19.29 -6.17 -13.16
C VAL A 10 19.37 -4.77 -12.57
N LEU A 11 18.82 -4.58 -11.36
CA LEU A 11 18.83 -3.27 -10.70
C LEU A 11 20.23 -2.83 -10.28
N ILE A 12 21.08 -3.74 -9.82
CA ILE A 12 22.50 -3.44 -9.55
C ILE A 12 23.20 -3.04 -10.86
N ALA A 13 23.01 -3.79 -11.94
CA ALA A 13 23.61 -3.46 -13.23
C ALA A 13 23.15 -2.08 -13.74
N ALA A 14 21.83 -1.79 -13.68
CA ALA A 14 21.30 -0.48 -14.05
C ALA A 14 21.82 0.64 -13.15
N GLY A 15 21.96 0.36 -11.83
CA GLY A 15 22.51 1.30 -10.87
C GLY A 15 23.96 1.64 -11.16
N LEU A 16 24.82 0.64 -11.36
CA LEU A 16 26.22 0.83 -11.71
C LEU A 16 26.37 1.55 -13.05
N TYR A 17 25.57 1.17 -14.04
CA TYR A 17 25.52 1.84 -15.35
C TYR A 17 25.23 3.34 -15.20
N ASN A 18 24.18 3.70 -14.46
CA ASN A 18 23.81 5.09 -14.24
C ASN A 18 24.85 5.87 -13.42
N LEU A 19 25.51 5.23 -12.45
CA LEU A 19 26.61 5.86 -11.69
C LEU A 19 27.80 6.17 -12.59
N VAL A 20 28.20 5.22 -13.44
CA VAL A 20 29.29 5.42 -14.40
C VAL A 20 28.92 6.48 -15.44
N TRP A 21 27.72 6.39 -16.02
CA TRP A 21 27.24 7.33 -17.01
C TRP A 21 27.09 8.75 -16.45
N GLY A 22 26.49 8.89 -15.27
CA GLY A 22 26.34 10.16 -14.56
C GLY A 22 27.70 10.75 -14.20
N GLY A 23 28.63 9.93 -13.67
CA GLY A 23 30.00 10.33 -13.37
C GLY A 23 30.75 10.81 -14.62
N TRP A 24 30.57 10.13 -15.76
CA TRP A 24 31.14 10.57 -17.03
C TRP A 24 30.64 11.96 -17.44
N LEU A 25 29.33 12.21 -17.38
CA LEU A 25 28.77 13.53 -17.72
C LEU A 25 29.21 14.64 -16.77
N ILE A 26 29.47 14.31 -15.50
CA ILE A 26 30.00 15.28 -14.52
C ILE A 26 31.47 15.64 -14.84
N LEU A 27 32.29 14.63 -15.10
CA LEU A 27 33.72 14.83 -15.32
C LEU A 27 34.05 15.35 -16.74
N PHE A 28 33.28 14.92 -17.73
CA PHE A 28 33.53 15.21 -19.16
C PHE A 28 32.27 15.69 -19.86
N PRO A 29 31.64 16.82 -19.45
CA PRO A 29 30.30 17.24 -19.92
C PRO A 29 30.23 17.48 -21.43
N SER A 30 31.31 17.87 -22.07
CA SER A 30 31.35 18.16 -23.52
C SER A 30 31.71 16.94 -24.38
N SER A 31 32.23 15.87 -23.81
CA SER A 31 32.78 14.72 -24.57
C SER A 31 31.74 14.04 -25.45
N LEU A 32 30.52 13.84 -24.94
CA LEU A 32 29.43 13.23 -25.70
C LEU A 32 29.08 14.04 -26.95
N PHE A 33 28.95 15.36 -26.80
CA PHE A 33 28.57 16.27 -27.88
C PHE A 33 29.67 16.34 -28.95
N GLN A 34 30.94 16.41 -28.54
CA GLN A 34 32.09 16.35 -29.44
C GLN A 34 32.12 15.04 -30.23
N THR A 35 31.90 13.88 -29.56
CA THR A 35 31.90 12.57 -30.23
C THR A 35 30.76 12.45 -31.23
N LEU A 36 29.64 13.10 -31.02
CA LEU A 36 28.48 13.10 -31.92
C LEU A 36 28.54 14.17 -32.98
N GLY A 37 29.63 14.97 -33.04
CA GLY A 37 29.81 16.07 -34.00
C GLY A 37 28.83 17.24 -33.78
N MET A 38 28.38 17.42 -32.55
CA MET A 38 27.49 18.52 -32.19
C MET A 38 28.28 19.77 -31.77
N GLU A 39 27.61 20.93 -31.81
CA GLU A 39 28.23 22.19 -31.38
C GLU A 39 28.66 22.14 -29.90
N PRO A 40 29.69 22.90 -29.51
CA PRO A 40 30.11 23.01 -28.13
C PRO A 40 28.98 23.47 -27.22
N LEU A 41 28.98 22.98 -25.99
CA LEU A 41 27.97 23.34 -25.00
C LEU A 41 28.13 24.79 -24.53
N ASN A 42 27.06 25.56 -24.59
CA ASN A 42 27.03 26.92 -24.04
C ASN A 42 27.09 26.93 -22.50
N HIS A 43 26.53 25.91 -21.87
CA HIS A 43 26.39 25.79 -20.42
C HIS A 43 26.75 24.37 -19.91
N PRO A 44 28.03 23.98 -19.85
CA PRO A 44 28.47 22.70 -19.33
C PRO A 44 27.91 22.33 -17.95
N PRO A 45 27.73 23.26 -16.98
CA PRO A 45 27.14 22.96 -15.67
C PRO A 45 25.74 22.36 -15.72
N ILE A 46 24.95 22.64 -16.75
CA ILE A 46 23.62 22.03 -16.92
C ILE A 46 23.75 20.51 -17.18
N VAL A 47 24.69 20.11 -18.02
CA VAL A 47 24.96 18.70 -18.30
C VAL A 47 25.57 18.00 -17.08
N GLN A 48 26.42 18.69 -16.33
CA GLN A 48 26.92 18.15 -15.06
C GLN A 48 25.80 17.94 -14.04
N ALA A 49 24.85 18.87 -13.92
CA ALA A 49 23.66 18.71 -13.08
C ALA A 49 22.81 17.52 -13.54
N LEU A 50 22.63 17.33 -14.85
CA LEU A 50 21.95 16.15 -15.39
C LEU A 50 22.70 14.86 -15.02
N GLY A 51 24.03 14.86 -15.11
CA GLY A 51 24.86 13.74 -14.66
C GLY A 51 24.65 13.40 -13.19
N MET A 52 24.53 14.40 -12.30
CA MET A 52 24.21 14.20 -10.87
C MET A 52 22.83 13.53 -10.70
N VAL A 53 21.81 14.01 -11.43
CA VAL A 53 20.45 13.42 -11.37
C VAL A 53 20.48 11.95 -11.83
N ILE A 54 21.17 11.64 -12.93
CA ILE A 54 21.33 10.26 -13.41
C ILE A 54 22.04 9.40 -12.37
N GLY A 55 23.08 9.92 -11.72
CA GLY A 55 23.79 9.23 -10.65
C GLY A 55 22.90 8.93 -9.43
N VAL A 56 22.04 9.87 -9.03
CA VAL A 56 21.05 9.67 -7.95
C VAL A 56 20.05 8.57 -8.32
N TYR A 57 19.57 8.54 -9.57
CA TYR A 57 18.76 7.39 -10.03
C TYR A 57 19.53 6.07 -9.94
N GLY A 58 20.83 6.08 -10.29
CA GLY A 58 21.69 4.91 -10.12
C GLY A 58 21.74 4.40 -8.68
N LEU A 59 21.92 5.30 -7.72
CA LEU A 59 21.86 4.98 -6.30
C LEU A 59 20.48 4.42 -5.90
N GLY A 60 19.39 5.02 -6.41
CA GLY A 60 18.04 4.54 -6.20
C GLY A 60 17.84 3.08 -6.66
N TYR A 61 18.39 2.71 -7.82
CA TYR A 61 18.31 1.32 -8.30
C TYR A 61 19.10 0.35 -7.44
N VAL A 62 20.30 0.73 -6.98
CA VAL A 62 21.08 -0.11 -6.03
C VAL A 62 20.31 -0.33 -4.74
N LEU A 63 19.70 0.71 -4.18
CA LEU A 63 18.84 0.58 -2.99
C LEU A 63 17.62 -0.31 -3.25
N ALA A 64 16.98 -0.15 -4.41
CA ALA A 64 15.83 -0.97 -4.80
C ALA A 64 16.19 -2.44 -5.01
N ALA A 65 17.44 -2.76 -5.36
CA ALA A 65 17.92 -4.11 -5.55
C ALA A 65 17.89 -4.98 -4.28
N HIS A 66 17.86 -4.35 -3.10
CA HIS A 66 17.73 -5.08 -1.82
C HIS A 66 16.38 -5.81 -1.71
N ASP A 67 15.28 -5.14 -2.13
CA ASP A 67 13.94 -5.74 -2.21
C ASP A 67 13.20 -5.17 -3.43
N PRO A 68 13.41 -5.73 -4.64
CA PRO A 68 12.82 -5.22 -5.87
C PRO A 68 11.29 -5.18 -5.87
N LEU A 69 10.67 -6.11 -5.16
CA LEU A 69 9.21 -6.21 -5.10
C LEU A 69 8.60 -5.10 -4.25
N ARG A 70 9.26 -4.72 -3.18
CA ARG A 70 8.83 -3.66 -2.28
C ARG A 70 9.12 -2.27 -2.87
N HIS A 71 10.29 -2.12 -3.49
CA HIS A 71 10.77 -0.83 -4.02
C HIS A 71 10.36 -0.60 -5.49
N TRP A 72 9.34 -1.30 -5.98
CA TRP A 72 8.83 -1.15 -7.35
C TRP A 72 8.51 0.30 -7.77
N PRO A 73 8.13 1.25 -6.88
CA PRO A 73 7.91 2.64 -7.29
C PRO A 73 9.18 3.30 -7.85
N ILE A 74 10.36 2.95 -7.33
CA ILE A 74 11.65 3.46 -7.86
C ILE A 74 11.86 2.94 -9.29
N VAL A 75 11.55 1.66 -9.52
CA VAL A 75 11.66 1.03 -10.84
C VAL A 75 10.67 1.65 -11.83
N LEU A 76 9.44 1.96 -11.38
CA LEU A 76 8.43 2.62 -12.20
C LEU A 76 8.88 4.02 -12.64
N VAL A 77 9.34 4.85 -11.69
CA VAL A 77 9.82 6.20 -12.00
C VAL A 77 11.02 6.12 -12.95
N GLY A 78 11.91 5.14 -12.74
CA GLY A 78 13.04 4.89 -13.63
C GLY A 78 12.60 4.49 -15.04
N LEU A 79 11.61 3.61 -15.18
CA LEU A 79 11.07 3.21 -16.48
C LEU A 79 10.41 4.40 -17.20
N LEU A 80 9.67 5.24 -16.48
CA LEU A 80 9.06 6.45 -17.07
C LEU A 80 10.13 7.40 -17.60
N GLY A 81 11.22 7.64 -16.86
CA GLY A 81 12.34 8.43 -17.34
C GLY A 81 12.95 7.90 -18.64
N LYS A 82 13.11 6.57 -18.69
CA LYS A 82 13.65 5.89 -19.88
C LYS A 82 12.66 5.81 -21.05
N LEU A 83 11.35 5.94 -20.81
CA LEU A 83 10.35 6.08 -21.87
C LEU A 83 10.31 7.51 -22.42
N PHE A 84 10.39 8.51 -21.54
CA PHE A 84 10.32 9.91 -21.97
C PHE A 84 11.59 10.39 -22.68
N GLY A 85 12.76 9.81 -22.37
CA GLY A 85 14.02 10.10 -23.08
C GLY A 85 13.91 9.94 -24.59
N PRO A 86 13.60 8.73 -25.10
CA PRO A 86 13.40 8.49 -26.52
C PRO A 86 12.28 9.32 -27.17
N ILE A 87 11.19 9.59 -26.45
CA ILE A 87 10.11 10.47 -26.94
C ILE A 87 10.64 11.89 -27.15
N GLY A 88 11.37 12.42 -26.17
CA GLY A 88 12.03 13.72 -26.28
C GLY A 88 13.06 13.78 -27.40
N PHE A 89 13.83 12.72 -27.59
CA PHE A 89 14.77 12.58 -28.70
C PHE A 89 14.05 12.63 -30.06
N VAL A 90 13.00 11.85 -30.26
CA VAL A 90 12.25 11.83 -31.53
C VAL A 90 11.70 13.21 -31.85
N TYR A 91 11.19 13.92 -30.86
CA TYR A 91 10.73 15.29 -31.02
C TYR A 91 11.90 16.23 -31.43
N ALA A 92 13.00 16.24 -30.68
CA ALA A 92 14.15 17.11 -30.95
C ALA A 92 14.80 16.83 -32.31
N TRP A 93 14.87 15.56 -32.71
CA TRP A 93 15.33 15.15 -34.03
C TRP A 93 14.38 15.63 -35.14
N SER A 94 13.06 15.49 -34.95
CA SER A 94 12.06 15.91 -35.95
C SER A 94 12.09 17.40 -36.26
N ILE A 95 12.52 18.22 -35.32
CA ILE A 95 12.70 19.67 -35.49
C ILE A 95 14.17 20.09 -35.79
N GLY A 96 15.03 19.11 -36.04
CA GLY A 96 16.42 19.34 -36.47
C GLY A 96 17.37 19.85 -35.35
N GLN A 97 17.01 19.72 -34.08
CA GLN A 97 17.85 20.17 -32.96
C GLN A 97 18.96 19.19 -32.58
N VAL A 98 18.77 17.91 -32.86
CA VAL A 98 19.76 16.86 -32.58
C VAL A 98 19.98 15.96 -33.78
N PRO A 99 21.21 15.45 -34.03
CA PRO A 99 21.48 14.55 -35.13
C PRO A 99 20.96 13.15 -34.86
N LEU A 100 20.69 12.36 -35.90
CA LEU A 100 20.23 11.00 -35.78
C LEU A 100 21.24 10.11 -35.03
N SER A 101 22.54 10.42 -35.07
CA SER A 101 23.58 9.72 -34.33
C SER A 101 23.33 9.74 -32.80
N PHE A 102 22.57 10.70 -32.29
CA PHE A 102 22.16 10.74 -30.87
C PHE A 102 21.22 9.55 -30.50
N ALA A 103 20.59 8.90 -31.48
CA ALA A 103 19.76 7.72 -31.26
C ALA A 103 20.50 6.61 -30.50
N TRP A 104 21.81 6.42 -30.71
CA TRP A 104 22.60 5.43 -30.00
C TRP A 104 22.62 5.66 -28.49
N VAL A 105 22.59 6.92 -28.05
CA VAL A 105 22.48 7.25 -26.63
C VAL A 105 21.19 6.69 -26.06
N ASN A 106 20.06 6.89 -26.75
CA ASN A 106 18.76 6.37 -26.31
C ASN A 106 18.72 4.83 -26.33
N VAL A 107 19.36 4.18 -27.32
CA VAL A 107 19.41 2.71 -27.38
C VAL A 107 20.10 2.16 -26.14
N PHE A 108 21.32 2.61 -25.83
CA PHE A 108 22.12 2.07 -24.74
C PHE A 108 21.73 2.59 -23.37
N ASN A 109 21.23 3.83 -23.27
CA ASN A 109 20.85 4.41 -22.01
C ASN A 109 19.41 4.05 -21.59
N ASP A 110 18.49 3.89 -22.56
CA ASP A 110 17.07 3.78 -22.26
C ASP A 110 16.44 2.47 -22.74
N LEU A 111 16.51 2.15 -24.04
CA LEU A 111 15.77 1.03 -24.62
C LEU A 111 16.16 -0.33 -24.05
N ILE A 112 17.43 -0.56 -23.77
CA ILE A 112 17.92 -1.84 -23.21
C ILE A 112 17.28 -2.16 -21.85
N TRP A 113 16.83 -1.13 -21.11
CA TRP A 113 16.23 -1.27 -19.79
C TRP A 113 14.71 -1.45 -19.82
N TRP A 114 14.04 -1.23 -20.94
CA TRP A 114 12.58 -1.30 -21.02
C TRP A 114 12.05 -2.68 -20.64
N ILE A 115 12.56 -3.71 -21.28
CA ILE A 115 12.11 -5.09 -21.05
C ILE A 115 12.41 -5.54 -19.60
N PRO A 116 13.65 -5.43 -19.09
CA PRO A 116 13.94 -5.84 -17.71
C PRO A 116 13.13 -5.07 -16.68
N PHE A 117 12.97 -3.74 -16.80
CA PHE A 117 12.20 -2.95 -15.86
C PHE A 117 10.69 -3.27 -15.92
N ALA A 118 10.15 -3.41 -17.14
CA ALA A 118 8.76 -3.84 -17.31
C ALA A 118 8.52 -5.24 -16.72
N ALA A 119 9.46 -6.18 -16.89
CA ALA A 119 9.37 -7.50 -16.27
C ALA A 119 9.40 -7.42 -14.72
N ILE A 120 10.28 -6.61 -14.14
CA ILE A 120 10.30 -6.40 -12.68
C ILE A 120 8.96 -5.84 -12.21
N LEU A 121 8.42 -4.83 -12.87
CA LEU A 121 7.12 -4.25 -12.53
C LEU A 121 5.99 -5.26 -12.66
N TYR A 122 5.95 -6.04 -13.75
CA TYR A 122 4.96 -7.09 -13.94
C TYR A 122 4.97 -8.10 -12.79
N HIS A 123 6.15 -8.58 -12.40
CA HIS A 123 6.29 -9.50 -11.28
C HIS A 123 5.94 -8.84 -9.94
N SER A 124 6.30 -7.56 -9.75
CA SER A 124 5.93 -6.81 -8.55
C SER A 124 4.41 -6.62 -8.45
N PHE A 125 3.75 -6.29 -9.55
CA PHE A 125 2.29 -6.21 -9.61
C PHE A 125 1.64 -7.55 -9.29
N ARG A 126 2.13 -8.65 -9.87
CA ARG A 126 1.62 -10.00 -9.56
C ARG A 126 1.87 -10.39 -8.11
N TRP A 127 3.01 -10.04 -7.55
CA TRP A 127 3.33 -10.29 -6.14
C TRP A 127 2.42 -9.52 -5.19
N HIS A 128 2.11 -8.27 -5.53
CA HIS A 128 1.19 -7.44 -4.74
C HIS A 128 -0.28 -7.74 -5.04
N SER A 129 -0.59 -8.48 -6.11
CA SER A 129 -1.94 -8.98 -6.35
C SER A 129 -2.30 -10.09 -5.34
N ASP A 130 -3.57 -10.18 -4.96
CA ASP A 130 -4.03 -11.12 -3.94
C ASP A 130 -3.77 -12.59 -4.32
N LYS A 131 -3.65 -12.90 -5.61
CA LYS A 131 -3.37 -14.26 -6.09
C LYS A 131 -2.01 -14.82 -5.67
N GLY A 132 -0.97 -13.99 -5.56
CA GLY A 132 0.37 -14.45 -5.16
C GLY A 132 0.56 -14.64 -3.66
N ARG A 133 -0.35 -14.08 -2.84
CA ARG A 133 -0.31 -14.17 -1.37
C ARG A 133 -1.42 -15.04 -0.76
N ALA A 134 -2.43 -15.41 -1.53
CA ALA A 134 -3.52 -16.27 -1.07
C ALA A 134 -3.02 -17.65 -0.57
N GLU A 135 -1.96 -18.17 -1.16
CA GLU A 135 -1.32 -19.44 -0.74
C GLU A 135 -0.65 -19.37 0.65
N LEU A 136 -0.49 -18.17 1.24
CA LEU A 136 0.19 -17.95 2.51
C LEU A 136 -0.76 -17.50 3.63
N VAL A 137 -2.05 -17.36 3.36
CA VAL A 137 -3.03 -16.97 4.40
C VAL A 137 -3.41 -18.22 5.21
N PRO A 138 -3.13 -18.24 6.53
CA PRO A 138 -3.55 -19.33 7.40
C PRO A 138 -5.08 -19.48 7.38
N SER A 139 -5.59 -20.65 7.74
CA SER A 139 -7.02 -20.82 7.98
C SER A 139 -7.50 -19.78 9.02
N LEU A 140 -8.77 -19.38 8.94
CA LEU A 140 -9.32 -18.36 9.85
C LEU A 140 -9.05 -18.70 11.33
N GLY A 141 -9.25 -19.95 11.73
CA GLY A 141 -8.97 -20.37 13.11
C GLY A 141 -7.50 -20.19 13.50
N GLN A 142 -6.57 -20.61 12.64
CA GLN A 142 -5.13 -20.38 12.89
C GLN A 142 -4.77 -18.89 12.92
N LEU A 143 -5.42 -18.10 12.08
CA LEU A 143 -5.23 -16.66 12.04
C LEU A 143 -5.68 -16.01 13.34
N LEU A 144 -6.90 -16.31 13.80
CA LEU A 144 -7.45 -15.77 15.05
C LEU A 144 -6.61 -16.14 16.27
N GLN A 145 -6.10 -17.39 16.30
CA GLN A 145 -5.25 -17.88 17.38
C GLN A 145 -3.87 -17.19 17.41
N ARG A 146 -3.27 -16.96 16.23
CA ARG A 146 -1.93 -16.36 16.10
C ARG A 146 -1.93 -14.83 16.21
N SER A 147 -3.02 -14.17 15.83
CA SER A 147 -3.14 -12.71 15.84
C SER A 147 -3.29 -12.18 17.26
N ARG A 148 -2.17 -11.70 17.82
CA ARG A 148 -2.13 -11.19 19.20
C ARG A 148 -2.14 -9.67 19.23
N SER A 149 -2.96 -9.13 20.13
CA SER A 149 -2.97 -7.69 20.43
C SER A 149 -1.70 -7.28 21.17
N HIS A 150 -1.41 -5.99 21.20
CA HIS A 150 -0.29 -5.42 21.97
C HIS A 150 -0.30 -5.81 23.45
N ARG A 151 -1.45 -6.28 23.98
CA ARG A 151 -1.61 -6.80 25.36
C ARG A 151 -1.46 -8.32 25.45
N GLY A 152 -1.06 -9.00 24.36
CA GLY A 152 -0.81 -10.43 24.33
C GLY A 152 -2.03 -11.33 24.13
N HIS A 153 -3.26 -10.79 24.13
CA HIS A 153 -4.49 -11.57 23.89
C HIS A 153 -4.65 -11.88 22.40
N SER A 154 -4.98 -13.13 22.07
CA SER A 154 -5.34 -13.49 20.70
C SER A 154 -6.76 -13.03 20.35
N LEU A 155 -7.04 -12.79 19.07
CA LEU A 155 -8.41 -12.50 18.60
C LEU A 155 -9.38 -13.60 18.98
N GLU A 156 -8.93 -14.85 18.90
CA GLU A 156 -9.72 -16.01 19.32
C GLU A 156 -10.11 -15.90 20.81
N ALA A 157 -9.13 -15.72 21.70
CA ALA A 157 -9.37 -15.64 23.14
C ALA A 157 -10.31 -14.48 23.52
N LEU A 158 -10.14 -13.30 22.88
CA LEU A 158 -11.05 -12.16 23.08
C LEU A 158 -12.46 -12.51 22.64
N SER A 159 -12.64 -13.21 21.51
CA SER A 159 -13.94 -13.55 20.96
C SER A 159 -14.73 -14.58 21.79
N TYR A 160 -14.03 -15.38 22.59
CA TYR A 160 -14.67 -16.29 23.58
C TYR A 160 -15.11 -15.58 24.86
N GLN A 161 -14.44 -14.48 25.22
CA GLN A 161 -14.82 -13.69 26.42
C GLN A 161 -16.04 -12.81 26.14
N LYS A 162 -16.02 -12.07 25.03
CA LYS A 162 -17.09 -11.19 24.56
C LYS A 162 -17.06 -11.09 23.05
N PRO A 163 -18.19 -10.78 22.38
CA PRO A 163 -18.15 -10.40 20.98
C PRO A 163 -17.05 -9.35 20.74
N THR A 164 -16.25 -9.55 19.72
CA THR A 164 -15.08 -8.70 19.44
C THR A 164 -15.25 -8.00 18.12
N MET A 165 -15.44 -6.69 18.17
CA MET A 165 -15.50 -5.83 16.98
C MET A 165 -14.07 -5.52 16.52
N VAL A 166 -13.74 -5.94 15.30
CA VAL A 166 -12.42 -5.76 14.68
C VAL A 166 -12.53 -4.69 13.60
N VAL A 167 -11.88 -3.57 13.82
CA VAL A 167 -11.88 -2.42 12.91
C VAL A 167 -10.56 -2.38 12.15
N PHE A 168 -10.63 -2.52 10.83
CA PHE A 168 -9.46 -2.49 9.95
C PHE A 168 -9.22 -1.08 9.43
N LEU A 169 -8.07 -0.50 9.76
CA LEU A 169 -7.60 0.78 9.24
C LEU A 169 -6.72 0.55 8.01
N ARG A 170 -6.65 1.49 7.07
CA ARG A 170 -5.74 1.40 5.91
C ARG A 170 -4.28 1.62 6.32
N HIS A 171 -3.90 2.86 6.60
CA HIS A 171 -2.55 3.23 7.07
C HIS A 171 -2.59 4.52 7.88
N SER A 172 -1.63 4.74 8.74
CA SER A 172 -1.56 5.86 9.68
C SER A 172 -1.58 7.25 9.01
N GLY A 173 -1.09 7.34 7.78
CA GLY A 173 -1.10 8.56 6.97
C GLY A 173 -2.43 8.89 6.29
N CYS A 174 -3.42 7.98 6.32
CA CYS A 174 -4.69 8.16 5.63
C CYS A 174 -5.63 9.11 6.40
N THR A 175 -6.06 10.19 5.79
CA THR A 175 -7.03 11.14 6.36
C THR A 175 -8.35 10.45 6.75
N PHE A 176 -8.81 9.50 5.93
CA PHE A 176 -10.03 8.73 6.21
C PHE A 176 -9.86 7.82 7.45
N CYS A 177 -8.70 7.21 7.64
CA CYS A 177 -8.43 6.39 8.84
C CYS A 177 -8.41 7.23 10.11
N ARG A 178 -7.87 8.44 10.04
CA ARG A 178 -7.90 9.38 11.16
C ARG A 178 -9.32 9.80 11.50
N ARG A 179 -10.16 9.99 10.48
CA ARG A 179 -11.57 10.30 10.68
C ARG A 179 -12.34 9.12 11.31
N VAL A 180 -12.11 7.89 10.84
CA VAL A 180 -12.67 6.67 11.45
C VAL A 180 -12.28 6.58 12.93
N MET A 181 -11.01 6.86 13.26
CA MET A 181 -10.57 6.87 14.65
C MET A 181 -11.17 8.01 15.46
N ALA A 182 -11.41 9.19 14.88
CA ALA A 182 -12.11 10.27 15.54
C ALA A 182 -13.57 9.88 15.81
N ASP A 183 -14.28 9.35 14.81
CA ASP A 183 -15.65 8.86 14.97
C ASP A 183 -15.75 7.80 16.10
N LEU A 184 -14.78 6.84 16.15
CA LEU A 184 -14.71 5.86 17.23
C LEU A 184 -14.43 6.50 18.60
N GLY A 185 -13.53 7.47 18.67
CA GLY A 185 -13.24 8.24 19.88
C GLY A 185 -14.44 9.02 20.39
N ASP A 186 -15.23 9.60 19.49
CA ASP A 186 -16.44 10.37 19.85
C ASP A 186 -17.53 9.48 20.46
N VAL A 187 -17.70 8.25 19.94
CA VAL A 187 -18.74 7.32 20.42
C VAL A 187 -18.22 6.28 21.43
N ARG A 188 -16.98 6.41 21.90
CA ARG A 188 -16.34 5.44 22.80
C ARG A 188 -17.16 5.15 24.05
N HIS A 189 -17.75 6.16 24.68
CA HIS A 189 -18.53 6.00 25.90
C HIS A 189 -19.77 5.14 25.70
N GLU A 190 -20.40 5.22 24.52
CA GLU A 190 -21.53 4.37 24.20
C GLU A 190 -21.10 2.92 23.98
N ILE A 191 -20.00 2.71 23.27
CA ILE A 191 -19.45 1.38 23.00
C ILE A 191 -18.98 0.70 24.29
N ASP A 192 -18.33 1.45 25.19
CA ASP A 192 -17.80 0.92 26.45
C ASP A 192 -18.89 0.44 27.42
N GLN A 193 -20.12 0.92 27.27
CA GLN A 193 -21.28 0.45 28.06
C GLN A 193 -21.81 -0.91 27.55
N LEU A 194 -21.37 -1.36 26.36
CA LEU A 194 -21.80 -2.60 25.75
C LEU A 194 -20.81 -3.74 26.08
N PRO A 195 -21.27 -5.00 26.18
CA PRO A 195 -20.40 -6.15 26.44
C PRO A 195 -19.64 -6.57 25.18
N VAL A 196 -18.86 -5.65 24.58
CA VAL A 196 -18.11 -5.84 23.35
C VAL A 196 -16.64 -5.48 23.54
N HIS A 197 -15.70 -6.27 23.01
CA HIS A 197 -14.31 -5.86 22.86
C HIS A 197 -14.11 -5.11 21.53
N VAL A 198 -13.25 -4.09 21.54
CA VAL A 198 -12.83 -3.39 20.32
C VAL A 198 -11.35 -3.71 20.06
N VAL A 199 -11.06 -4.11 18.82
CA VAL A 199 -9.69 -4.36 18.34
C VAL A 199 -9.46 -3.58 17.06
N VAL A 200 -8.47 -2.71 17.07
CA VAL A 200 -8.06 -1.95 15.87
C VAL A 200 -6.89 -2.67 15.20
N VAL A 201 -7.06 -3.06 13.94
CA VAL A 201 -6.01 -3.65 13.12
C VAL A 201 -5.45 -2.59 12.18
N HIS A 202 -4.13 -2.42 12.19
CA HIS A 202 -3.44 -1.40 11.41
C HIS A 202 -2.15 -1.93 10.78
N MET A 203 -1.66 -1.26 9.74
CA MET A 203 -0.47 -1.67 8.99
C MET A 203 0.84 -1.07 9.52
N GLY A 204 0.77 -0.11 10.45
CA GLY A 204 1.93 0.52 11.07
C GLY A 204 2.62 -0.38 12.11
N SER A 205 3.72 0.11 12.67
CA SER A 205 4.42 -0.58 13.76
C SER A 205 3.56 -0.66 15.05
N PRO A 206 3.87 -1.54 16.00
CA PRO A 206 3.15 -1.58 17.28
C PRO A 206 3.13 -0.22 18.01
N MET A 207 4.21 0.56 17.92
CA MET A 207 4.30 1.91 18.52
C MET A 207 3.31 2.87 17.85
N ASP A 208 3.11 2.79 16.53
CA ASP A 208 2.15 3.63 15.81
C ASP A 208 0.72 3.33 16.28
N GLY A 209 0.38 2.06 16.51
CA GLY A 209 -0.91 1.66 17.05
C GLY A 209 -1.16 2.26 18.42
N THR A 210 -0.21 2.18 19.34
CA THR A 210 -0.30 2.78 20.66
C THR A 210 -0.51 4.29 20.57
N THR A 211 0.27 4.97 19.72
CA THR A 211 0.17 6.42 19.51
C THR A 211 -1.19 6.83 18.92
N ILE A 212 -1.72 6.04 17.96
CA ILE A 212 -3.03 6.30 17.37
C ILE A 212 -4.12 6.15 18.43
N LEU A 213 -4.14 5.08 19.20
CA LEU A 213 -5.16 4.86 20.21
C LEU A 213 -5.14 5.97 21.30
N ALA A 214 -3.96 6.36 21.78
CA ALA A 214 -3.79 7.42 22.76
C ALA A 214 -4.29 8.77 22.23
N LYS A 215 -4.05 9.08 20.95
CA LYS A 215 -4.51 10.33 20.34
C LYS A 215 -6.03 10.50 20.39
N TYR A 216 -6.79 9.41 20.36
CA TYR A 216 -8.26 9.43 20.35
C TYR A 216 -8.88 8.98 21.68
N ASN A 217 -8.08 8.92 22.76
CA ASN A 217 -8.47 8.55 24.12
C ASN A 217 -9.14 7.17 24.21
N VAL A 218 -8.58 6.19 23.47
CA VAL A 218 -9.02 4.79 23.40
C VAL A 218 -7.85 3.81 23.60
N GLU A 219 -6.82 4.21 24.32
CA GLU A 219 -5.61 3.43 24.61
C GLU A 219 -5.88 2.13 25.39
N TYR A 220 -7.02 2.04 26.05
CA TYR A 220 -7.47 0.84 26.75
C TYR A 220 -8.09 -0.22 25.84
N TRP A 221 -8.42 0.12 24.58
CA TRP A 221 -8.81 -0.86 23.56
C TRP A 221 -7.60 -1.66 23.07
N HIS A 222 -7.87 -2.74 22.35
CA HIS A 222 -6.81 -3.55 21.78
C HIS A 222 -6.41 -3.04 20.39
N HIS A 223 -5.11 -3.19 20.04
CA HIS A 223 -4.69 -3.05 18.64
C HIS A 223 -3.74 -4.17 18.22
N ILE A 224 -3.68 -4.42 16.93
CA ILE A 224 -2.82 -5.41 16.28
C ILE A 224 -2.11 -4.76 15.10
N SER A 225 -0.79 -4.88 15.07
CA SER A 225 0.03 -4.47 13.94
C SER A 225 0.08 -5.61 12.91
N ASP A 226 -0.34 -5.33 11.68
CA ASP A 226 -0.32 -6.28 10.55
C ASP A 226 0.30 -5.61 9.30
N PRO A 227 1.61 -5.30 9.31
CA PRO A 227 2.28 -4.61 8.21
C PRO A 227 2.31 -5.41 6.91
N PHE A 228 2.10 -6.73 6.99
CA PHE A 228 2.06 -7.63 5.84
C PHE A 228 0.64 -7.93 5.36
N CYS A 229 -0.38 -7.35 5.97
CA CYS A 229 -1.79 -7.53 5.64
C CYS A 229 -2.24 -8.99 5.61
N VAL A 230 -1.70 -9.83 6.49
CA VAL A 230 -2.08 -11.25 6.61
C VAL A 230 -3.48 -11.38 7.21
N ILE A 231 -3.77 -10.57 8.26
CA ILE A 231 -5.08 -10.55 8.91
C ILE A 231 -6.12 -9.95 7.96
N TYR A 232 -5.78 -8.86 7.25
CA TYR A 232 -6.67 -8.26 6.24
C TYR A 232 -7.15 -9.30 5.22
N ARG A 233 -6.22 -10.07 4.64
CA ARG A 233 -6.56 -11.12 3.67
C ARG A 233 -7.36 -12.27 4.30
N GLY A 234 -7.02 -12.65 5.52
CA GLY A 234 -7.73 -13.72 6.23
C GLY A 234 -9.19 -13.37 6.55
N PHE A 235 -9.50 -12.08 6.66
CA PHE A 235 -10.87 -11.59 6.79
C PHE A 235 -11.54 -11.29 5.44
N GLY A 236 -10.91 -11.66 4.32
CA GLY A 236 -11.46 -11.45 2.98
C GLY A 236 -11.38 -10.02 2.48
N LEU A 237 -10.69 -9.12 3.18
CA LEU A 237 -10.44 -7.77 2.69
C LEU A 237 -9.50 -7.80 1.50
N GLN A 238 -9.93 -7.13 0.43
CA GLN A 238 -9.21 -7.10 -0.85
C GLN A 238 -8.60 -5.73 -1.11
N ARG A 239 -7.65 -5.71 -2.03
CA ARG A 239 -7.12 -4.44 -2.55
C ARG A 239 -8.17 -3.78 -3.43
N GLY A 240 -8.48 -2.53 -3.13
CA GLY A 240 -9.37 -1.71 -3.95
C GLY A 240 -8.82 -1.54 -5.37
N LYS A 241 -9.73 -1.50 -6.34
CA LYS A 241 -9.40 -1.15 -7.72
C LYS A 241 -9.02 0.34 -7.78
N PHE A 242 -8.21 0.72 -8.78
CA PHE A 242 -7.73 2.10 -8.94
C PHE A 242 -8.87 3.14 -8.87
N GLY A 243 -10.04 2.86 -9.48
CA GLY A 243 -11.21 3.73 -9.43
C GLY A 243 -11.86 3.89 -8.05
N GLN A 244 -11.72 2.92 -7.15
CA GLN A 244 -12.25 2.97 -5.77
C GLN A 244 -11.36 3.80 -4.84
N LEU A 245 -10.07 3.94 -5.18
CA LEU A 245 -9.06 4.64 -4.36
C LEU A 245 -8.77 6.06 -4.88
N PHE A 246 -8.91 6.29 -6.19
CA PHE A 246 -8.57 7.52 -6.89
C PHE A 246 -9.74 8.08 -7.72
N SER A 247 -10.99 7.72 -7.37
CA SER A 247 -12.14 8.37 -7.99
C SER A 247 -12.13 9.88 -7.69
N TRP A 248 -12.70 10.69 -8.58
CA TRP A 248 -12.84 12.14 -8.38
C TRP A 248 -13.47 12.47 -7.00
N LYS A 249 -14.41 11.66 -6.55
CA LYS A 249 -15.04 11.75 -5.23
C LYS A 249 -14.02 11.57 -4.09
N VAL A 250 -13.13 10.57 -4.18
CA VAL A 250 -12.08 10.29 -3.17
C VAL A 250 -11.04 11.41 -3.18
N LEU A 251 -10.62 11.87 -4.36
CA LEU A 251 -9.67 12.98 -4.50
C LEU A 251 -10.24 14.28 -3.90
N TRP A 252 -11.45 14.62 -4.24
CA TRP A 252 -12.14 15.82 -3.74
C TRP A 252 -12.29 15.80 -2.22
N HIS A 253 -12.76 14.68 -1.66
CA HIS A 253 -12.89 14.52 -0.21
C HIS A 253 -11.52 14.51 0.47
N GLY A 254 -10.48 13.94 -0.14
CA GLY A 254 -9.10 13.96 0.36
C GLY A 254 -8.53 15.38 0.44
N VAL A 255 -8.76 16.20 -0.58
CA VAL A 255 -8.34 17.61 -0.62
C VAL A 255 -9.11 18.45 0.41
N VAL A 256 -10.43 18.33 0.44
CA VAL A 256 -11.28 19.11 1.34
C VAL A 256 -11.00 18.76 2.81
N HIS A 257 -10.93 17.49 3.14
CA HIS A 257 -10.73 17.07 4.53
C HIS A 257 -9.24 17.03 4.94
N GLY A 258 -8.29 16.88 4.00
CA GLY A 258 -6.85 16.95 4.28
C GLY A 258 -6.35 18.36 4.51
N LEU A 259 -6.76 19.33 3.67
CA LEU A 259 -6.35 20.72 3.76
C LEU A 259 -7.19 21.53 4.75
N PHE A 260 -8.50 21.32 4.79
CA PHE A 260 -9.42 22.14 5.62
C PHE A 260 -9.88 21.43 6.90
N GLY A 261 -9.77 20.11 7.00
CA GLY A 261 -10.17 19.34 8.17
C GLY A 261 -9.12 19.19 9.28
N GLY A 262 -7.94 19.79 9.15
CA GLY A 262 -6.89 19.78 10.19
C GLY A 262 -6.23 18.40 10.45
N HIS A 263 -6.56 17.35 9.66
CA HIS A 263 -6.07 15.99 9.91
C HIS A 263 -4.69 15.68 9.33
N GLY A 264 -4.11 16.57 8.50
CA GLY A 264 -2.76 16.48 7.94
C GLY A 264 -2.45 15.19 7.15
N LEU A 265 -1.33 15.20 6.42
CA LEU A 265 -0.76 14.00 5.78
C LEU A 265 0.22 13.35 6.76
N GLY A 266 0.06 12.06 7.07
CA GLY A 266 0.99 11.30 7.90
C GLY A 266 1.89 10.39 7.06
N LYS A 267 2.74 9.61 7.74
CA LYS A 267 3.61 8.63 7.07
C LYS A 267 2.80 7.61 6.28
N LEU A 268 3.19 7.37 5.03
CA LEU A 268 2.67 6.31 4.18
C LEU A 268 3.35 4.99 4.59
N GLU A 269 2.77 4.26 5.53
CA GLU A 269 3.25 2.95 5.95
C GLU A 269 2.22 1.89 5.60
N GLY A 270 2.68 0.75 5.04
CA GLY A 270 1.83 -0.36 4.63
C GLY A 270 1.28 -0.26 3.21
N ASP A 271 0.39 -1.19 2.87
CA ASP A 271 -0.23 -1.27 1.54
C ASP A 271 -1.47 -0.38 1.46
N SER A 272 -1.30 0.82 0.94
CA SER A 272 -2.37 1.83 0.80
C SER A 272 -3.54 1.41 -0.09
N PHE A 273 -3.47 0.26 -0.75
CA PHE A 273 -4.53 -0.23 -1.64
C PHE A 273 -5.59 -1.08 -0.94
N PHE A 274 -5.34 -1.59 0.27
CA PHE A 274 -6.38 -2.31 1.01
C PHE A 274 -7.51 -1.37 1.43
N LEU A 275 -8.75 -1.84 1.26
CA LEU A 275 -9.93 -1.14 1.75
C LEU A 275 -10.12 -1.43 3.25
N PRO A 276 -10.67 -0.47 4.01
CA PRO A 276 -11.00 -0.68 5.41
C PRO A 276 -12.22 -1.61 5.55
N GLY A 277 -12.54 -1.99 6.78
CA GLY A 277 -13.73 -2.78 7.05
C GLY A 277 -13.95 -2.96 8.56
N VAL A 278 -15.14 -3.41 8.92
CA VAL A 278 -15.51 -3.76 10.29
C VAL A 278 -16.07 -5.18 10.30
N PHE A 279 -15.54 -5.98 11.20
CA PHE A 279 -15.98 -7.35 11.40
C PHE A 279 -16.27 -7.59 12.87
N VAL A 280 -17.14 -8.55 13.15
CA VAL A 280 -17.35 -9.00 14.52
C VAL A 280 -17.10 -10.50 14.61
N ILE A 281 -16.30 -10.88 15.61
CA ILE A 281 -15.96 -12.26 15.91
C ILE A 281 -16.63 -12.66 17.22
N ARG A 282 -17.21 -13.83 17.25
CA ARG A 282 -17.75 -14.46 18.44
C ARG A 282 -17.46 -15.95 18.42
N ASN A 283 -16.95 -16.49 19.52
CA ASN A 283 -16.61 -17.91 19.66
C ASN A 283 -15.73 -18.44 18.52
N GLY A 284 -14.74 -17.67 18.08
CA GLY A 284 -13.83 -18.05 17.01
C GLY A 284 -14.42 -17.98 15.60
N GLN A 285 -15.64 -17.43 15.42
CA GLN A 285 -16.29 -17.31 14.11
C GLN A 285 -16.62 -15.85 13.78
N ILE A 286 -16.55 -15.47 12.51
CA ILE A 286 -17.01 -14.17 12.04
C ILE A 286 -18.54 -14.23 11.96
N VAL A 287 -19.21 -13.44 12.80
CA VAL A 287 -20.69 -13.36 12.88
C VAL A 287 -21.24 -12.15 12.12
N TYR A 288 -20.39 -11.17 11.83
CA TYR A 288 -20.73 -9.99 11.05
C TYR A 288 -19.50 -9.52 10.25
N GLY A 289 -19.71 -9.04 9.04
CA GLY A 289 -18.64 -8.48 8.21
C GLY A 289 -19.17 -7.42 7.26
N GLN A 290 -18.55 -6.24 7.33
CA GLN A 290 -18.81 -5.12 6.43
C GLN A 290 -17.48 -4.59 5.88
N PRO A 291 -16.99 -5.17 4.77
CA PRO A 291 -15.90 -4.55 4.01
C PRO A 291 -16.39 -3.24 3.41
N ALA A 292 -15.54 -2.23 3.36
CA ALA A 292 -15.90 -0.97 2.75
C ALA A 292 -15.86 -1.08 1.21
N ASP A 293 -16.83 -0.48 0.54
CA ASP A 293 -16.90 -0.40 -0.93
C ASP A 293 -15.90 0.63 -1.47
N ASP A 294 -15.63 1.68 -0.70
CA ASP A 294 -14.63 2.70 -0.99
C ASP A 294 -13.96 3.24 0.29
N ALA A 295 -12.95 4.09 0.11
CA ALA A 295 -12.20 4.65 1.22
C ALA A 295 -12.98 5.68 2.07
N THR A 296 -14.14 6.15 1.62
CA THR A 296 -14.93 7.21 2.26
C THR A 296 -16.06 6.67 3.11
N GLN A 297 -16.36 5.37 3.03
CA GLN A 297 -17.45 4.74 3.76
C GLN A 297 -17.26 4.79 5.27
N ARG A 298 -18.31 5.13 5.99
CA ARG A 298 -18.32 5.29 7.46
C ARG A 298 -19.33 4.29 8.06
N PRO A 299 -18.85 3.26 8.77
CA PRO A 299 -19.72 2.36 9.51
C PRO A 299 -20.37 3.06 10.71
N ASP A 300 -21.60 2.68 11.06
CA ASP A 300 -22.19 3.03 12.35
C ASP A 300 -21.72 2.05 13.41
N PHE A 301 -20.64 2.40 14.10
CA PHE A 301 -20.00 1.55 15.09
C PHE A 301 -20.90 1.23 16.28
N VAL A 302 -21.75 2.19 16.70
CA VAL A 302 -22.67 2.02 17.81
C VAL A 302 -23.78 1.05 17.45
N ALA A 303 -24.39 1.21 16.25
CA ALA A 303 -25.40 0.28 15.76
C ALA A 303 -24.85 -1.14 15.64
N ILE A 304 -23.64 -1.31 15.09
CA ILE A 304 -22.98 -2.62 15.00
C ILE A 304 -22.74 -3.21 16.39
N ALA A 305 -22.23 -2.42 17.35
CA ALA A 305 -21.94 -2.88 18.70
C ALA A 305 -23.21 -3.26 19.47
N LYS A 306 -24.31 -2.50 19.34
CA LYS A 306 -25.62 -2.81 19.93
C LYS A 306 -26.20 -4.11 19.37
N GLN A 307 -26.25 -4.23 18.05
CA GLN A 307 -26.77 -5.42 17.37
C GLN A 307 -26.03 -6.69 17.82
N VAL A 308 -24.73 -6.60 17.99
CA VAL A 308 -23.91 -7.76 18.38
C VAL A 308 -24.03 -8.06 19.88
N ALA A 309 -24.21 -7.04 20.73
CA ALA A 309 -24.49 -7.22 22.15
C ALA A 309 -25.83 -7.95 22.39
N GLU A 310 -26.85 -7.63 21.58
CA GLU A 310 -28.16 -8.29 21.63
C GLU A 310 -28.08 -9.77 21.22
N LEU A 311 -27.30 -10.11 20.20
CA LEU A 311 -27.02 -11.50 19.83
C LEU A 311 -26.32 -12.29 20.95
N GLY A 312 -25.76 -11.58 21.95
CA GLY A 312 -25.14 -12.14 23.15
C GLY A 312 -26.09 -12.61 24.22
N SER A 313 -27.28 -12.01 24.30
CA SER A 313 -28.27 -12.30 25.35
C SER A 313 -29.21 -13.47 24.99
N ASP A 314 -29.33 -13.80 23.71
CA ASP A 314 -30.27 -14.82 23.23
C ASP A 314 -29.66 -16.23 23.25
N ARG A 315 -29.52 -16.80 24.45
CA ARG A 315 -29.10 -18.20 24.65
C ARG A 315 -30.22 -19.26 24.45
N SER A 316 -31.41 -18.85 24.01
CA SER A 316 -32.60 -19.76 24.07
C SER A 316 -33.37 -19.97 22.77
N SER A 317 -33.04 -19.39 21.65
CA SER A 317 -33.76 -19.69 20.40
C SER A 317 -32.80 -19.78 19.20
N GLY A 318 -32.58 -21.02 18.80
CA GLY A 318 -31.92 -21.31 17.52
C GLY A 318 -32.83 -20.92 16.35
N THR A 319 -32.58 -19.77 15.77
CA THR A 319 -32.84 -19.49 14.35
C THR A 319 -32.24 -18.14 14.03
N LEU A 320 -31.13 -18.18 13.29
CA LEU A 320 -30.56 -17.00 12.64
C LEU A 320 -31.55 -16.50 11.60
N ASN A 321 -32.36 -15.49 11.98
CA ASN A 321 -33.03 -14.67 10.97
C ASN A 321 -31.98 -13.81 10.29
N SER A 322 -31.85 -14.05 9.00
CA SER A 322 -30.95 -13.45 8.05
C SER A 322 -30.87 -11.93 8.20
N LEU A 323 -29.68 -11.42 8.47
CA LEU A 323 -29.27 -10.07 8.11
C LEU A 323 -29.56 -9.87 6.63
N PRO A 324 -29.99 -8.66 6.20
CA PRO A 324 -30.20 -8.40 4.77
C PRO A 324 -28.89 -8.68 4.04
N PRO A 325 -28.92 -9.40 2.91
CA PRO A 325 -27.73 -9.74 2.19
C PRO A 325 -27.08 -8.45 1.69
N SER A 326 -25.90 -8.12 2.25
CA SER A 326 -24.96 -7.27 1.53
C SER A 326 -24.67 -8.03 0.24
N SER A 327 -24.95 -7.42 -0.91
CA SER A 327 -24.75 -7.96 -2.25
C SER A 327 -23.54 -8.88 -2.33
N SER A 328 -23.86 -10.19 -2.51
CA SER A 328 -23.01 -11.30 -2.99
C SER A 328 -21.49 -11.14 -2.91
N VAL A 329 -20.92 -11.60 -1.80
CA VAL A 329 -19.57 -12.15 -1.81
C VAL A 329 -19.73 -13.67 -1.76
N GLY A 330 -19.68 -14.31 -2.93
CA GLY A 330 -19.68 -15.76 -3.07
C GLY A 330 -18.39 -16.33 -2.45
N CYS A 331 -18.49 -16.81 -1.25
CA CYS A 331 -17.50 -17.70 -0.65
C CYS A 331 -17.97 -19.14 -0.96
N SER A 332 -17.64 -19.61 -2.17
CA SER A 332 -17.73 -21.03 -2.51
C SER A 332 -16.52 -21.71 -1.86
N LEU A 333 -16.73 -22.26 -0.68
CA LEU A 333 -15.89 -23.33 -0.14
C LEU A 333 -16.38 -24.62 -0.76
N GLU A 334 -15.88 -24.98 -1.94
CA GLU A 334 -15.92 -26.37 -2.40
C GLU A 334 -14.75 -27.12 -1.75
N THR A 335 -15.11 -28.09 -0.99
CA THR A 335 -14.31 -29.21 -0.46
C THR A 335 -13.70 -30.03 -1.60
N VAL A 336 -12.37 -30.09 -1.68
CA VAL A 336 -11.57 -31.27 -2.04
C VAL A 336 -10.35 -31.33 -1.14
#